data_88d5cb1bd0b382730e80f8138870e93c
#
_entry.id   88d5cb1bd0b382730e80f8138870e93c
#
_cell.length_a   1.000
_cell.length_b   1.000
_cell.length_c   1.000
_cell.angle_alpha   90.00
_cell.angle_beta   90.00
_cell.angle_gamma   90.00
#
_symmetry.space_group_name_H-M   'P 1'
#
loop_
_entity.id
_entity.type
_entity.pdbx_description
1 polymer ?
#
loop_
_entity_poly.entity_id
_entity_poly.type
_entity_poly.pdbx_seq_one_letter_code
_entity_poly.pdbx_strand_id
1 'polypeptide(L)'
;MIYVLYGQPGSGKTTLGKYLEDYLKHLPTNGCDAVMIDGDELRTLFTNANYTKKGRYQNIRNANAIATYAEHVLSRDTIMMLVNPYKCLRDELRVNNKCVTEVFLWTKRSLRKKYHVKNFEKGEPEYMINTDTSPTQTWKTFKILLQL
;
A
#
# COMPACT_ATOMS: atom_id res chain seq x y z
N MET A 1 5.54 9.81 -7.10
CA MET A 1 4.84 9.66 -5.80
C MET A 1 4.64 8.18 -5.49
N ILE A 2 4.91 7.76 -4.26
CA ILE A 2 4.64 6.38 -3.79
C ILE A 2 3.53 6.42 -2.75
N TYR A 3 2.39 5.81 -3.04
CA TYR A 3 1.27 5.65 -2.12
C TYR A 3 1.37 4.29 -1.43
N VAL A 4 1.54 4.27 -0.12
CA VAL A 4 1.64 3.04 0.69
C VAL A 4 0.31 2.81 1.41
N LEU A 5 -0.56 1.99 0.82
CA LEU A 5 -1.81 1.55 1.44
C LEU A 5 -1.52 0.30 2.27
N TYR A 6 -1.52 0.41 3.59
CA TYR A 6 -1.18 -0.70 4.46
C TYR A 6 -2.19 -0.93 5.59
N GLY A 7 -2.17 -2.10 6.15
CA GLY A 7 -3.13 -2.53 7.18
C GLY A 7 -3.34 -4.04 7.16
N GLN A 8 -4.07 -4.56 8.12
CA GLN A 8 -4.33 -5.99 8.26
C GLN A 8 -5.02 -6.59 7.00
N PRO A 9 -4.89 -7.89 6.75
CA PRO A 9 -5.66 -8.58 5.71
C PRO A 9 -7.16 -8.29 5.82
N GLY A 10 -7.80 -7.96 4.71
CA GLY A 10 -9.23 -7.60 4.67
C GLY A 10 -9.54 -6.12 4.97
N SER A 11 -8.55 -5.25 5.18
CA SER A 11 -8.76 -3.82 5.45
C SER A 11 -9.08 -2.97 4.21
N GLY A 12 -9.29 -3.55 3.02
CA GLY A 12 -9.73 -2.82 1.83
C GLY A 12 -8.63 -2.19 0.98
N LYS A 13 -7.35 -2.51 1.21
CA LYS A 13 -6.20 -1.96 0.47
C LYS A 13 -6.32 -2.08 -1.06
N THR A 14 -6.55 -3.29 -1.53
CA THR A 14 -6.66 -3.56 -2.98
C THR A 14 -7.85 -2.83 -3.60
N THR A 15 -8.97 -2.76 -2.89
CA THR A 15 -10.15 -2.01 -3.36
C THR A 15 -9.84 -0.53 -3.49
N LEU A 16 -9.24 0.08 -2.46
CA LEU A 16 -8.90 1.50 -2.49
C LEU A 16 -7.79 1.81 -3.50
N GLY A 17 -6.80 0.90 -3.64
CA GLY A 17 -5.74 1.01 -4.63
C GLY A 17 -6.26 1.06 -6.06
N LYS A 18 -7.28 0.25 -6.39
CA LYS A 18 -7.93 0.28 -7.71
C LYS A 18 -8.68 1.60 -7.99
N TYR A 19 -9.33 2.18 -6.98
CA TYR A 19 -9.92 3.51 -7.13
C TYR A 19 -8.86 4.59 -7.36
N LEU A 20 -7.73 4.50 -6.68
CA LEU A 20 -6.62 5.44 -6.86
C LEU A 20 -5.96 5.27 -8.23
N GLU A 21 -5.74 4.04 -8.68
CA GLU A 21 -5.24 3.74 -10.03
C GLU A 21 -6.13 4.36 -11.10
N ASP A 22 -7.43 4.10 -11.04
CA ASP A 22 -8.40 4.65 -11.98
C ASP A 22 -8.40 6.18 -11.98
N TYR A 23 -8.31 6.80 -10.81
CA TYR A 23 -8.21 8.25 -10.68
C TYR A 23 -6.94 8.81 -11.32
N LEU A 24 -5.77 8.24 -10.99
CA LEU A 24 -4.48 8.71 -11.52
C LEU A 24 -4.39 8.57 -13.05
N LYS A 25 -4.96 7.50 -13.60
CA LYS A 25 -5.01 7.26 -15.05
C LYS A 25 -5.74 8.36 -15.83
N HIS A 26 -6.72 9.00 -15.21
CA HIS A 26 -7.52 10.05 -15.85
C HIS A 26 -6.98 11.46 -15.61
N LEU A 27 -5.86 11.62 -14.89
CA LEU A 27 -5.23 12.92 -14.70
C LEU A 27 -4.50 13.39 -15.97
N PRO A 28 -4.68 14.64 -16.40
CA PRO A 28 -4.03 15.17 -17.61
C PRO A 28 -2.50 15.16 -17.55
N THR A 29 -1.93 15.13 -16.33
CA THR A 29 -0.50 15.20 -16.07
C THR A 29 0.20 13.85 -16.06
N ASN A 30 -0.55 12.75 -15.98
CA ASN A 30 0.00 11.40 -15.91
C ASN A 30 -0.01 10.75 -17.30
N GLY A 31 1.10 10.90 -18.02
CA GLY A 31 1.29 10.23 -19.32
C GLY A 31 1.49 8.71 -19.24
N CYS A 32 1.54 8.13 -18.05
CA CYS A 32 1.78 6.70 -17.82
C CYS A 32 0.92 6.17 -16.67
N ASP A 33 0.47 4.92 -16.80
CA ASP A 33 -0.25 4.22 -15.71
C ASP A 33 0.64 4.08 -14.47
N ALA A 34 0.06 4.16 -13.28
CA ALA A 34 0.75 3.90 -12.03
C ALA A 34 1.25 2.44 -11.95
N VAL A 35 2.36 2.22 -11.26
CA VAL A 35 2.85 0.86 -10.96
C VAL A 35 2.08 0.31 -9.77
N MET A 36 1.31 -0.75 -9.99
CA MET A 36 0.55 -1.43 -8.95
C MET A 36 1.40 -2.53 -8.30
N ILE A 37 1.49 -2.52 -6.97
CA ILE A 37 2.22 -3.55 -6.20
C ILE A 37 1.27 -4.15 -5.18
N ASP A 38 0.66 -5.29 -5.52
CA ASP A 38 -0.14 -6.09 -4.58
C ASP A 38 0.75 -7.14 -3.89
N GLY A 39 0.60 -7.26 -2.57
CA GLY A 39 1.45 -8.14 -1.77
C GLY A 39 1.29 -9.62 -2.07
N ASP A 40 0.10 -10.08 -2.47
CA ASP A 40 -0.16 -11.48 -2.81
C ASP A 40 0.33 -11.80 -4.23
N GLU A 41 0.13 -10.89 -5.18
CA GLU A 41 0.68 -11.01 -6.55
C GLU A 41 2.21 -11.04 -6.52
N LEU A 42 2.83 -10.16 -5.72
CA LEU A 42 4.28 -10.11 -5.59
C LEU A 42 4.85 -11.42 -5.03
N ARG A 43 4.14 -12.06 -4.09
CA ARG A 43 4.53 -13.38 -3.57
C ARG A 43 4.53 -14.46 -4.65
N THR A 44 3.55 -14.44 -5.53
CA THR A 44 3.47 -15.35 -6.66
C THR A 44 4.65 -15.12 -7.61
N LEU A 45 4.93 -13.87 -7.95
CA LEU A 45 6.00 -13.49 -8.86
C LEU A 45 7.39 -13.90 -8.35
N PHE A 46 7.66 -13.73 -7.06
CA PHE A 46 8.95 -14.08 -6.43
C PHE A 46 8.95 -15.48 -5.79
N THR A 47 7.92 -16.29 -6.02
CA THR A 47 7.79 -17.64 -5.46
C THR A 47 8.00 -17.67 -3.93
N ASN A 48 7.48 -16.67 -3.22
CA ASN A 48 7.63 -16.52 -1.78
C ASN A 48 6.37 -16.97 -1.03
N ALA A 49 6.27 -18.27 -0.77
CA ALA A 49 5.20 -18.85 0.05
C ALA A 49 5.44 -18.74 1.58
N ASN A 50 6.52 -18.08 2.00
CA ASN A 50 6.92 -17.98 3.39
C ASN A 50 6.23 -16.81 4.10
N TYR A 51 5.30 -17.10 5.01
CA TYR A 51 4.57 -16.13 5.83
C TYR A 51 5.18 -15.87 7.21
N THR A 52 6.38 -16.40 7.49
CA THR A 52 7.15 -16.03 8.68
C THR A 52 7.61 -14.59 8.61
N LYS A 53 8.16 -14.06 9.70
CA LYS A 53 8.75 -12.71 9.72
C LYS A 53 9.77 -12.54 8.60
N LYS A 54 10.68 -13.52 8.40
CA LYS A 54 11.71 -13.47 7.34
C LYS A 54 11.09 -13.39 5.94
N GLY A 55 10.10 -14.22 5.64
CA GLY A 55 9.44 -14.21 4.34
C GLY A 55 8.64 -12.93 4.09
N ARG A 56 8.04 -12.35 5.14
CA ARG A 56 7.36 -11.03 5.05
C ARG A 56 8.36 -9.91 4.81
N TYR A 57 9.49 -9.88 5.51
CA TYR A 57 10.56 -8.92 5.28
C TYR A 57 11.02 -8.94 3.83
N GLN A 58 11.28 -10.13 3.29
CA GLN A 58 11.72 -10.28 1.91
C GLN A 58 10.67 -9.74 0.93
N ASN A 59 9.40 -10.07 1.13
CA ASN A 59 8.33 -9.60 0.26
C ASN A 59 8.20 -8.07 0.26
N ILE A 60 8.29 -7.45 1.44
CA ILE A 60 8.22 -5.99 1.58
C ILE A 60 9.44 -5.32 0.95
N ARG A 61 10.64 -5.87 1.13
CA ARG A 61 11.86 -5.35 0.50
C ARG A 61 11.81 -5.44 -1.02
N ASN A 62 11.26 -6.52 -1.57
CA ASN A 62 11.02 -6.63 -3.01
C ASN A 62 10.06 -5.54 -3.49
N ALA A 63 8.97 -5.31 -2.74
CA ALA A 63 8.01 -4.23 -3.04
C ALA A 63 8.68 -2.84 -2.98
N ASN A 64 9.47 -2.57 -1.94
CA ASN A 64 10.19 -1.32 -1.78
C ASN A 64 11.19 -1.08 -2.94
N ALA A 65 11.91 -2.13 -3.35
CA ALA A 65 12.86 -2.04 -4.47
C ALA A 65 12.14 -1.71 -5.80
N ILE A 66 11.00 -2.34 -6.07
CA ILE A 66 10.20 -2.05 -7.27
C ILE A 66 9.66 -0.63 -7.22
N ALA A 67 9.14 -0.18 -6.08
CA ALA A 67 8.62 1.17 -5.92
C ALA A 67 9.72 2.24 -6.11
N THR A 68 10.90 1.99 -5.53
CA THR A 68 12.07 2.87 -5.69
C THR A 68 12.53 2.93 -7.15
N TYR A 69 12.59 1.80 -7.84
CA TYR A 69 12.91 1.75 -9.26
C TYR A 69 11.86 2.53 -10.11
N ALA A 70 10.59 2.36 -9.81
CA ALA A 70 9.51 3.07 -10.50
C ALA A 70 9.62 4.60 -10.31
N GLU A 71 9.94 5.09 -9.11
CA GLU A 71 10.13 6.52 -8.86
C GLU A 71 11.39 7.07 -9.52
N HIS A 72 12.55 6.42 -9.33
CA HIS A 72 13.86 6.97 -9.73
C HIS A 72 14.18 6.78 -11.21
N VAL A 73 13.75 5.65 -11.79
CA VAL A 73 14.14 5.29 -13.16
C VAL A 73 12.99 5.51 -14.15
N LEU A 74 11.78 5.11 -13.76
CA LEU A 74 10.62 5.22 -14.66
C LEU A 74 9.87 6.54 -14.53
N SER A 75 10.12 7.32 -13.46
CA SER A 75 9.37 8.55 -13.13
C SER A 75 7.86 8.31 -13.06
N ARG A 76 7.45 7.15 -12.49
CA ARG A 76 6.05 6.73 -12.41
C ARG A 76 5.55 6.75 -10.97
N ASP A 77 4.28 7.07 -10.82
CA ASP A 77 3.57 6.88 -9.57
C ASP A 77 3.47 5.39 -9.23
N THR A 78 3.48 5.08 -7.94
CA THR A 78 3.40 3.69 -7.45
C THR A 78 2.32 3.57 -6.39
N ILE A 79 1.50 2.54 -6.46
CA ILE A 79 0.48 2.20 -5.46
C ILE A 79 0.83 0.85 -4.84
N MET A 80 1.28 0.88 -3.60
CA MET A 80 1.64 -0.32 -2.83
C MET A 80 0.46 -0.76 -1.95
N MET A 81 0.00 -1.98 -2.10
CA MET A 81 -1.14 -2.57 -1.37
C MET A 81 -0.67 -3.80 -0.59
N LEU A 82 0.05 -3.59 0.49
CA LEU A 82 0.62 -4.65 1.32
C LEU A 82 0.12 -4.59 2.76
N VAL A 83 0.16 -5.72 3.46
CA VAL A 83 -0.05 -5.72 4.92
C VAL A 83 0.97 -4.82 5.61
N ASN A 84 2.22 -4.89 5.22
CA ASN A 84 3.36 -4.03 5.59
C ASN A 84 3.44 -3.73 7.12
N PRO A 85 3.56 -4.77 7.97
CA PRO A 85 3.39 -4.62 9.41
C PRO A 85 4.62 -4.07 10.13
N TYR A 86 5.74 -3.84 9.43
CA TYR A 86 7.01 -3.46 10.06
C TYR A 86 7.36 -2.00 9.78
N LYS A 87 7.34 -1.17 10.82
CA LYS A 87 7.64 0.26 10.71
C LYS A 87 9.01 0.52 10.08
N CYS A 88 10.04 -0.23 10.49
CA CYS A 88 11.39 -0.05 9.98
C CYS A 88 11.51 -0.18 8.45
N LEU A 89 10.71 -1.04 7.81
CA LEU A 89 10.71 -1.19 6.35
C LEU A 89 9.96 -0.06 5.64
N ARG A 90 8.97 0.55 6.29
CA ARG A 90 8.33 1.77 5.77
C ARG A 90 9.25 2.97 5.92
N ASP A 91 9.96 3.08 7.05
CA ASP A 91 10.98 4.12 7.26
C ASP A 91 12.12 3.99 6.22
N GLU A 92 12.58 2.75 5.92
CA GLU A 92 13.55 2.48 4.85
C GLU A 92 13.07 2.99 3.49
N LEU A 93 11.80 2.76 3.14
CA LEU A 93 11.22 3.27 1.90
C LEU A 93 11.24 4.80 1.85
N ARG A 94 10.86 5.47 2.94
CA ARG A 94 10.85 6.94 3.04
C ARG A 94 12.24 7.55 2.89
N VAL A 95 13.24 6.94 3.50
CA VAL A 95 14.63 7.44 3.40
C VAL A 95 15.16 7.36 1.98
N ASN A 96 14.75 6.35 1.24
CA ASN A 96 15.25 6.08 -0.11
C ASN A 96 14.46 6.79 -1.22
N ASN A 97 13.33 7.44 -0.91
CA ASN A 97 12.46 8.03 -1.91
C ASN A 97 12.01 9.45 -1.54
N LYS A 98 11.76 10.29 -2.54
CA LYS A 98 11.44 11.72 -2.33
C LYS A 98 10.03 11.97 -1.84
N CYS A 99 9.08 11.21 -2.38
CA CYS A 99 7.65 11.45 -2.16
C CYS A 99 6.94 10.14 -1.83
N VAL A 100 6.82 9.85 -0.53
CA VAL A 100 6.12 8.66 0.00
C VAL A 100 4.99 9.12 0.90
N THR A 101 3.78 8.66 0.64
CA THR A 101 2.58 8.92 1.45
C THR A 101 2.07 7.62 2.05
N GLU A 102 2.04 7.54 3.38
CA GLU A 102 1.55 6.38 4.13
C GLU A 102 0.10 6.55 4.55
N VAL A 103 -0.74 5.60 4.15
CA VAL A 103 -2.17 5.55 4.49
C VAL A 103 -2.49 4.23 5.19
N PHE A 104 -2.76 4.31 6.48
CA PHE A 104 -3.16 3.16 7.28
C PHE A 104 -4.67 2.90 7.15
N LEU A 105 -5.02 1.71 6.66
CA LEU A 105 -6.40 1.26 6.52
C LEU A 105 -6.76 0.30 7.64
N TRP A 106 -7.87 0.58 8.32
CA TRP A 106 -8.34 -0.26 9.41
C TRP A 106 -9.86 -0.48 9.34
N THR A 107 -10.31 -1.59 9.92
CA THR A 107 -11.72 -1.97 9.96
C THR A 107 -12.01 -2.71 11.26
N LYS A 108 -13.22 -2.54 11.78
CA LYS A 108 -13.76 -3.33 12.89
C LYS A 108 -14.26 -4.70 12.45
N ARG A 109 -14.46 -4.90 11.14
CA ARG A 109 -14.93 -6.16 10.57
C ARG A 109 -13.89 -7.27 10.79
N SER A 110 -14.35 -8.44 11.18
CA SER A 110 -13.48 -9.61 11.43
C SER A 110 -13.10 -10.37 10.16
N LEU A 111 -12.93 -9.65 9.05
CA LEU A 111 -12.58 -10.26 7.76
C LEU A 111 -11.14 -10.78 7.78
N ARG A 112 -10.96 -12.02 7.31
CA ARG A 112 -9.63 -12.67 7.20
C ARG A 112 -8.81 -12.66 8.52
N LYS A 113 -9.48 -12.62 9.68
CA LYS A 113 -8.85 -12.51 11.01
C LYS A 113 -7.78 -13.57 11.28
N LYS A 114 -7.95 -14.79 10.78
CA LYS A 114 -6.97 -15.89 10.92
C LYS A 114 -5.61 -15.59 10.29
N TYR A 115 -5.56 -14.65 9.34
CA TYR A 115 -4.33 -14.23 8.66
C TYR A 115 -3.75 -12.93 9.23
N HIS A 116 -4.35 -12.36 10.27
CA HIS A 116 -3.87 -11.12 10.88
C HIS A 116 -2.47 -11.30 11.46
N VAL A 117 -1.65 -10.28 11.31
CA VAL A 117 -0.30 -10.25 11.88
C VAL A 117 -0.40 -9.78 13.33
N LYS A 118 0.06 -10.61 14.29
CA LYS A 118 -0.06 -10.34 15.72
C LYS A 118 0.72 -9.11 16.19
N ASN A 119 1.94 -8.95 15.70
CA ASN A 119 2.83 -7.83 16.08
C ASN A 119 2.85 -6.77 14.97
N PHE A 120 1.66 -6.27 14.64
CA PHE A 120 1.51 -5.25 13.61
C PHE A 120 1.89 -3.88 14.17
N GLU A 121 2.90 -3.26 13.58
CA GLU A 121 3.37 -1.92 13.95
C GLU A 121 2.68 -0.88 13.05
N LYS A 122 1.60 -0.27 13.56
CA LYS A 122 0.91 0.80 12.85
C LYS A 122 1.84 1.99 12.57
N GLY A 123 2.68 2.35 13.55
CA GLY A 123 3.52 3.54 13.46
C GLY A 123 2.68 4.83 13.52
N GLU A 124 3.21 5.86 12.89
CA GLU A 124 2.59 7.18 12.77
C GLU A 124 2.33 7.50 11.28
N PRO A 125 1.27 6.93 10.68
CA PRO A 125 0.95 7.21 9.28
C PRO A 125 0.49 8.66 9.09
N GLU A 126 0.72 9.21 7.91
CA GLU A 126 0.20 10.53 7.55
C GLU A 126 -1.33 10.56 7.56
N TYR A 127 -1.95 9.48 7.11
CA TYR A 127 -3.40 9.34 7.06
C TYR A 127 -3.88 8.01 7.62
N MET A 128 -5.04 8.06 8.28
CA MET A 128 -5.72 6.86 8.79
C MET A 128 -7.16 6.85 8.29
N ILE A 129 -7.57 5.73 7.70
CA ILE A 129 -8.91 5.60 7.13
C ILE A 129 -9.59 4.36 7.70
N ASN A 130 -10.79 4.57 8.25
CA ASN A 130 -11.72 3.49 8.58
C ASN A 130 -12.46 3.06 7.30
N THR A 131 -12.41 1.77 7.02
CA THR A 131 -13.04 1.18 5.83
C THR A 131 -14.33 0.41 6.13
N ASP A 132 -14.99 0.68 7.27
CA ASP A 132 -16.26 0.06 7.64
C ASP A 132 -17.44 0.61 6.81
N THR A 133 -17.24 1.73 6.12
CA THR A 133 -18.19 2.32 5.19
C THR A 133 -18.14 1.64 3.82
N SER A 134 -19.01 2.06 2.88
CA SER A 134 -18.95 1.56 1.51
C SER A 134 -17.63 1.93 0.82
N PRO A 135 -17.17 1.14 -0.16
CA PRO A 135 -15.95 1.47 -0.92
C PRO A 135 -15.98 2.87 -1.53
N THR A 136 -17.13 3.29 -2.06
CA THR A 136 -17.31 4.63 -2.64
C THR A 136 -17.18 5.74 -1.60
N GLN A 137 -17.72 5.53 -0.39
CA GLN A 137 -17.58 6.51 0.70
C GLN A 137 -16.15 6.56 1.23
N THR A 138 -15.50 5.41 1.37
CA THR A 138 -14.08 5.31 1.72
C THR A 138 -13.22 6.07 0.72
N TRP A 139 -13.48 5.92 -0.58
CA TRP A 139 -12.79 6.64 -1.64
C TRP A 139 -12.99 8.17 -1.56
N LYS A 140 -14.22 8.62 -1.29
CA LYS A 140 -14.50 10.07 -1.07
C LYS A 140 -13.66 10.61 0.09
N THR A 141 -13.63 9.89 1.21
CA THR A 141 -12.81 10.27 2.38
C THR A 141 -11.32 10.32 2.02
N PHE A 142 -10.83 9.32 1.29
CA PHE A 142 -9.44 9.26 0.83
C PHE A 142 -9.07 10.49 -0.01
N LYS A 143 -9.90 10.85 -0.99
CA LYS A 143 -9.65 12.03 -1.84
C LYS A 143 -9.58 13.32 -1.04
N ILE A 144 -10.49 13.50 -0.10
CA ILE A 144 -10.52 14.70 0.75
C ILE A 144 -9.23 14.78 1.59
N LEU A 145 -8.81 13.68 2.21
CA LEU A 145 -7.62 13.64 3.07
C LEU A 145 -6.33 13.93 2.29
N LEU A 146 -6.20 13.37 1.10
CA LEU A 146 -5.01 13.54 0.26
C LEU A 146 -5.09 14.76 -0.67
N GLN A 147 -6.18 15.51 -0.63
CA GLN A 147 -6.44 16.68 -1.49
C GLN A 147 -6.33 16.37 -3.00
N LEU A 148 -6.90 15.24 -3.40
CA LEU A 148 -6.94 14.75 -4.78
C LEU A 148 -8.15 15.29 -5.56
#